data_0a20796b69713657758f07ff8c91b0de
#
_entry.id   0a20796b69713657758f07ff8c91b0de
#
_cell.length_a   1.000
_cell.length_b   1.000
_cell.length_c   1.000
_cell.angle_alpha   90.00
_cell.angle_beta   90.00
_cell.angle_gamma   90.00
#
_symmetry.space_group_name_H-M   'P 1'
#
loop_
_entity.id
_entity.type
_entity.pdbx_description
1 polymer ?
#
loop_
_entity_poly.entity_id
_entity_poly.type
_entity_poly.pdbx_seq_one_letter_code
_entity_poly.pdbx_strand_id
1 'polypeptide(L)' 'MNPEDLQLLVTREMPYGKYKGRRIADLPGNYLTWFAREGFPKGELGRLLALMHEIDHNGLSDLLLPLRGARG' A
#
# COMPACT_ATOMS: atom_id res chain seq x y z
N MET A 1 -14.04 -2.65 -3.04
CA MET A 1 -12.79 -2.85 -2.27
C MET A 1 -12.99 -3.99 -1.31
N ASN A 2 -12.03 -4.90 -1.30
CA ASN A 2 -12.09 -6.08 -0.43
C ASN A 2 -11.47 -5.74 0.93
N PRO A 3 -12.19 -5.94 2.04
CA PRO A 3 -11.62 -5.65 3.36
C PRO A 3 -10.31 -6.39 3.62
N GLU A 4 -10.14 -7.57 3.05
CA GLU A 4 -8.89 -8.33 3.20
C GLU A 4 -7.71 -7.59 2.58
N ASP A 5 -7.96 -6.83 1.52
CA ASP A 5 -6.89 -6.07 0.88
C ASP A 5 -6.39 -4.97 1.79
N LEU A 6 -7.27 -4.36 2.57
CA LEU A 6 -6.85 -3.33 3.53
C LEU A 6 -5.93 -3.93 4.58
N GLN A 7 -6.24 -5.14 5.04
CA GLN A 7 -5.40 -5.84 5.99
C GLN A 7 -4.03 -6.13 5.39
N LEU A 8 -4.00 -6.52 4.13
CA LEU A 8 -2.74 -6.81 3.45
C LEU A 8 -1.87 -5.57 3.32
N LEU A 9 -2.46 -4.39 3.17
CA LEU A 9 -1.68 -3.16 3.07
C LEU A 9 -0.85 -2.93 4.32
N VAL A 10 -1.35 -3.30 5.49
CA VAL A 10 -0.65 -3.07 6.75
C VAL A 10 0.22 -4.24 7.18
N THR A 11 0.19 -5.36 6.45
CA THR A 11 0.98 -6.53 6.80
C THR A 11 1.96 -6.95 5.72
N ARG A 12 1.63 -6.76 4.44
CA ARG A 12 2.48 -7.19 3.34
C ARG A 12 3.66 -6.24 3.16
N GLU A 13 4.85 -6.78 2.99
CA GLU A 13 6.05 -6.00 2.76
C GLU A 13 6.41 -5.97 1.29
N MET A 14 7.12 -4.90 0.89
CA MET A 14 7.66 -4.84 -0.47
C MET A 14 8.71 -5.93 -0.65
N PRO A 15 8.56 -6.74 -1.71
CA PRO A 15 9.48 -7.86 -1.92
C PRO A 15 10.80 -7.46 -2.59
N TYR A 16 10.89 -6.26 -3.14
CA TYR A 16 12.09 -5.83 -3.86
C TYR A 16 12.14 -4.31 -3.94
N GLY A 17 13.23 -3.81 -4.48
CA GLY A 17 13.37 -2.40 -4.78
C GLY A 17 13.88 -1.57 -3.61
N LYS A 18 13.77 -0.26 -3.78
CA LYS A 18 14.32 0.71 -2.84
C LYS A 18 13.75 0.54 -1.43
N TYR A 19 12.50 0.14 -1.33
CA TYR A 19 11.81 0.01 -0.04
C TYR A 19 11.53 -1.44 0.34
N LYS A 20 12.39 -2.36 -0.12
CA LYS A 20 12.25 -3.76 0.24
C LYS A 20 12.13 -3.91 1.75
N GLY A 21 11.17 -4.71 2.20
CA GLY A 21 10.96 -4.96 3.62
C GLY A 21 10.04 -3.97 4.30
N ARG A 22 9.71 -2.87 3.64
CA ARG A 22 8.79 -1.89 4.19
C ARG A 22 7.35 -2.30 3.86
N ARG A 23 6.44 -2.15 4.80
CA ARG A 23 5.04 -2.49 4.54
C ARG A 23 4.47 -1.54 3.50
N ILE A 24 3.52 -2.07 2.71
CA ILE A 24 2.94 -1.28 1.61
C ILE A 24 2.28 -0.02 2.15
N ALA A 25 1.63 -0.10 3.29
CA ALA A 25 0.98 1.06 3.90
C ALA A 25 1.97 2.13 4.35
N ASP A 26 3.25 1.79 4.45
CA ASP A 26 4.28 2.73 4.90
C ASP A 26 5.11 3.29 3.76
N LEU A 27 4.75 3.00 2.52
CA LEU A 27 5.48 3.52 1.37
C LEU A 27 5.20 5.00 1.19
N PRO A 28 6.24 5.79 0.83
CA PRO A 28 6.03 7.23 0.59
C PRO A 28 5.10 7.48 -0.58
N GLY A 29 4.33 8.56 -0.50
CA GLY A 29 3.39 8.91 -1.56
C GLY A 29 4.07 9.12 -2.90
N ASN A 30 5.27 9.73 -2.92
CA ASN A 30 5.96 9.97 -4.18
C ASN A 30 6.40 8.66 -4.85
N TYR A 31 6.69 7.62 -4.05
CA TYR A 31 7.03 6.32 -4.60
C TYR A 31 5.79 5.67 -5.23
N LEU A 32 4.65 5.77 -4.56
CA LEU A 32 3.40 5.26 -5.11
C LEU A 32 3.02 6.00 -6.40
N THR A 33 3.21 7.30 -6.41
CA THR A 33 2.94 8.10 -7.60
C THR A 33 3.85 7.70 -8.77
N TRP A 34 5.10 7.35 -8.47
CA TRP A 34 6.00 6.88 -9.50
C TRP A 34 5.45 5.63 -10.18
N PHE A 35 4.94 4.67 -9.39
CA PHE A 35 4.30 3.48 -9.96
C PHE A 35 3.07 3.85 -10.80
N ALA A 36 2.30 4.83 -10.34
CA ALA A 36 1.11 5.24 -11.09
C ALA A 36 1.46 5.78 -12.47
N ARG A 37 2.63 6.44 -12.59
CA ARG A 37 3.09 6.96 -13.88
C ARG A 37 3.73 5.89 -14.74
N GLU A 38 4.57 5.04 -14.14
CA GLU A 38 5.34 4.05 -14.87
C GLU A 38 4.57 2.76 -15.13
N GLY A 39 3.55 2.51 -14.33
CA GLY A 39 2.77 1.30 -14.42
C GLY A 39 2.97 0.43 -13.19
N PHE A 40 1.87 -0.09 -12.64
CA PHE A 40 1.96 -0.98 -11.49
C PHE A 40 2.37 -2.38 -11.95
N PRO A 41 3.11 -3.12 -11.09
CA PRO A 41 3.42 -4.51 -11.39
C PRO A 41 2.14 -5.32 -11.57
N LYS A 42 2.26 -6.46 -12.22
CA LYS A 42 1.13 -7.35 -12.39
C LYS A 42 0.89 -8.15 -11.12
N GLY A 43 -0.30 -8.69 -10.99
CA GLY A 43 -0.64 -9.59 -9.89
C GLY A 43 -1.05 -8.86 -8.64
N GLU A 44 -0.99 -9.58 -7.52
CA GLU A 44 -1.46 -9.09 -6.25
C GLU A 44 -0.69 -7.85 -5.79
N LEU A 45 0.62 -7.85 -5.97
CA LEU A 45 1.42 -6.71 -5.53
C LEU A 45 0.98 -5.43 -6.23
N GLY A 46 0.79 -5.50 -7.55
CA GLY A 46 0.35 -4.32 -8.29
C GLY A 46 -1.03 -3.84 -7.84
N ARG A 47 -1.92 -4.79 -7.57
CA ARG A 47 -3.26 -4.45 -7.09
C ARG A 47 -3.19 -3.73 -5.75
N LEU A 48 -2.34 -4.20 -4.85
CA LEU A 48 -2.18 -3.58 -3.54
C LEU A 48 -1.53 -2.21 -3.63
N LEU A 49 -0.52 -2.07 -4.49
CA LEU A 49 0.13 -0.78 -4.68
C LEU A 49 -0.85 0.24 -5.26
N ALA A 50 -1.68 -0.18 -6.22
CA ALA A 50 -2.66 0.71 -6.81
C ALA A 50 -3.70 1.14 -5.77
N LEU A 51 -4.14 0.23 -4.93
CA LEU A 51 -5.07 0.54 -3.86
C LEU A 51 -4.46 1.51 -2.86
N MET A 52 -3.21 1.27 -2.47
CA MET A 52 -2.55 2.17 -1.52
C MET A 52 -2.37 3.56 -2.12
N HIS A 53 -2.05 3.63 -3.42
CA HIS A 53 -1.94 4.91 -4.10
C HIS A 53 -3.26 5.67 -4.05
N GLU A 54 -4.37 4.97 -4.28
CA GLU A 54 -5.69 5.60 -4.21
C GLU A 54 -5.97 6.15 -2.82
N ILE A 55 -5.67 5.36 -1.80
CA ILE A 55 -5.91 5.76 -0.42
C ILE A 55 -5.06 6.99 -0.07
N ASP A 56 -3.79 6.96 -0.44
CA ASP A 56 -2.88 8.05 -0.15
C ASP A 56 -3.25 9.31 -0.92
N HIS A 57 -3.54 9.15 -2.20
CA HIS A 57 -3.87 10.28 -3.07
C HIS A 57 -5.13 11.01 -2.61
N ASN A 58 -6.09 10.28 -2.06
CA ASN A 58 -7.34 10.86 -1.60
C ASN A 58 -7.31 11.26 -0.13
N GLY A 59 -6.15 11.17 0.51
CA GLY A 59 -6.02 11.58 1.91
C GLY A 59 -6.75 10.68 2.87
N LEU A 60 -6.91 9.41 2.53
CA LEU A 60 -7.69 8.46 3.33
C LEU A 60 -6.83 7.51 4.14
N SER A 61 -5.56 7.84 4.35
CA SER A 61 -4.65 6.94 5.08
C SER A 61 -5.14 6.60 6.48
N ASP A 62 -5.95 7.46 7.07
CA ASP A 62 -6.49 7.21 8.40
C ASP A 62 -7.40 5.98 8.45
N LEU A 63 -7.88 5.52 7.29
CA LEU A 63 -8.67 4.29 7.23
C LEU A 63 -7.87 3.09 7.73
N LEU A 64 -6.55 3.18 7.67
CA LEU A 64 -5.68 2.08 8.06
C LEU A 64 -5.32 2.08 9.55
N LEU A 65 -5.60 3.18 10.26
CA LEU A 65 -5.23 3.28 11.67
C LEU A 65 -5.81 2.17 12.54
N PRO A 66 -7.10 1.83 12.41
CA PRO A 66 -7.64 0.74 13.23
C PRO A 66 -6.96 -0.59 12.96
N LEU A 67 -6.54 -0.82 11.71
CA LEU A 67 -5.89 -2.08 11.35
C LEU A 67 -4.48 -2.15 11.93
N ARG A 68 -3.76 -1.02 11.94
CA ARG A 68 -2.44 -0.96 12.54
C ARG A 68 -2.53 -1.15 14.04
N GLY A 69 -3.49 -0.50 14.66
CA GLY A 69 -3.66 -0.58 16.10
C GLY A 69 -4.18 -1.92 16.58
N ALA A 70 -4.87 -2.66 15.71
CA ALA A 70 -5.47 -3.94 16.08
C ALA A 70 -4.45 -4.98 16.53
N ARG A 71 -3.21 -4.75 16.16
CA ARG A 71 -2.19 -5.69 16.57
C ARG A 71 -1.84 -5.59 18.04
N GLY A 72 -2.19 -4.52 18.61
CA GLY A 72 -1.94 -4.32 20.02
C GLY A 72 -0.49 -4.35 20.40
#